data_2ed8a14216afd037e2109aa66b249460
#
_entry.id   2ed8a14216afd037e2109aa66b249460
#
_cell.length_a   1.000
_cell.length_b   1.000
_cell.length_c   1.000
_cell.angle_alpha   90.00
_cell.angle_beta   90.00
_cell.angle_gamma   90.00
#
_symmetry.space_group_name_H-M   'P 1'
#
loop_
_entity.id
_entity.type
_entity.pdbx_description
1 polymer ?
#
loop_
_entity_poly.entity_id
_entity_poly.type
_entity_poly.pdbx_seq_one_letter_code
_entity_poly.pdbx_strand_id
1 'polypeptide(L)'
;MLDARRARLGPGKPVLAATLTQVRKRCGQPACRCYHGQPHLAWHLTYKVKGKTRTVYVPHDLLDDVRSWIQEHKRLKALLDEIHQLSVALVKTHAKHQKRKAGRR
;
A
#
# COMPACT_ATOMS: atom_id res chain seq x y z
N MET A 1 -18.45 -6.35 10.12
CA MET A 1 -18.32 -6.13 8.67
C MET A 1 -16.91 -6.37 8.14
N LEU A 2 -15.88 -5.86 8.80
CA LEU A 2 -14.49 -6.14 8.40
C LEU A 2 -14.17 -7.63 8.43
N ASP A 3 -14.65 -8.34 9.44
CA ASP A 3 -14.39 -9.76 9.59
C ASP A 3 -15.05 -10.60 8.49
N ALA A 4 -16.26 -10.21 8.08
CA ALA A 4 -16.95 -10.90 6.99
C ALA A 4 -16.23 -10.70 5.66
N ARG A 5 -15.68 -9.50 5.42
CA ARG A 5 -14.88 -9.22 4.23
C ARG A 5 -13.55 -9.96 4.24
N ARG A 6 -12.94 -10.08 5.42
CA ARG A 6 -11.72 -10.88 5.59
C ARG A 6 -11.97 -12.34 5.24
N ALA A 7 -13.09 -12.89 5.70
CA ALA A 7 -13.45 -14.26 5.40
C ALA A 7 -13.60 -14.48 3.89
N ARG A 8 -14.14 -13.49 3.18
CA ARG A 8 -14.31 -13.56 1.73
C ARG A 8 -12.98 -13.52 0.98
N LEU A 9 -11.96 -12.84 1.55
CA LEU A 9 -10.65 -12.74 0.92
C LEU A 9 -9.77 -13.96 1.16
N GLY A 10 -10.25 -14.93 1.94
CA GLY A 10 -9.49 -16.13 2.26
C GLY A 10 -8.46 -15.89 3.38
N PRO A 11 -7.50 -16.80 3.56
CA PRO A 11 -6.57 -16.75 4.70
C PRO A 11 -5.47 -15.70 4.59
N GLY A 12 -5.43 -14.91 3.55
CA GLY A 12 -4.41 -13.88 3.38
C GLY A 12 -4.65 -12.65 4.24
N LYS A 13 -3.58 -11.92 4.54
CA LYS A 13 -3.69 -10.63 5.21
C LYS A 13 -4.18 -9.57 4.24
N PRO A 14 -4.96 -8.57 4.72
CA PRO A 14 -5.24 -7.40 3.89
C PRO A 14 -3.95 -6.71 3.44
N VAL A 15 -4.01 -6.07 2.29
CA VAL A 15 -2.86 -5.38 1.69
C VAL A 15 -3.29 -3.96 1.34
N LEU A 16 -2.49 -2.98 1.75
CA LEU A 16 -2.78 -1.58 1.50
C LEU A 16 -1.66 -0.92 0.70
N ALA A 17 -1.99 -0.47 -0.51
CA ALA A 17 -1.12 0.37 -1.34
C ALA A 17 -1.39 1.83 -0.99
N ALA A 18 -0.92 2.27 0.18
CA ALA A 18 -1.27 3.58 0.70
C ALA A 18 -0.16 4.13 1.57
N THR A 19 -0.26 5.42 1.90
CA THR A 19 0.67 6.11 2.79
C THR A 19 -0.05 6.50 4.07
N LEU A 20 0.56 6.20 5.21
CA LEU A 20 0.04 6.57 6.51
C LEU A 20 0.70 7.87 6.96
N THR A 21 -0.12 8.90 7.24
CA THR A 21 0.36 10.23 7.60
C THR A 21 -0.27 10.67 8.91
N GLN A 22 0.55 11.20 9.81
CA GLN A 22 0.06 11.80 11.03
C GLN A 22 -0.22 13.28 10.80
N VAL A 23 -1.42 13.72 11.15
CA VAL A 23 -1.84 15.09 10.96
C VAL A 23 -2.19 15.72 12.31
N ARG A 24 -1.72 16.93 12.54
CA ARG A 24 -2.07 17.70 13.71
C ARG A 24 -3.28 18.55 13.37
N LYS A 25 -4.37 18.36 14.10
CA LYS A 25 -5.61 19.10 13.88
C LYS A 25 -6.10 19.75 15.16
N ARG A 26 -6.63 20.96 15.02
CA ARG A 26 -7.38 21.58 16.08
C ARG A 26 -8.86 21.25 15.88
N CYS A 27 -9.51 20.78 16.94
CA CYS A 27 -10.93 20.52 16.88
C CYS A 27 -11.69 21.84 16.95
N GLY A 28 -12.99 21.82 16.61
CA GLY A 28 -13.82 23.02 16.64
C GLY A 28 -14.24 23.48 18.02
N GLN A 29 -13.82 22.83 19.10
CA GLN A 29 -14.24 23.15 20.47
C GLN A 29 -13.20 24.00 21.18
N PRO A 30 -13.52 25.25 21.55
CA PRO A 30 -12.57 26.15 22.21
C PRO A 30 -12.03 25.64 23.55
N ALA A 31 -12.81 24.81 24.26
CA ALA A 31 -12.40 24.25 25.54
C ALA A 31 -11.45 23.06 25.41
N CYS A 32 -11.13 22.62 24.19
CA CYS A 32 -10.28 21.47 23.97
C CYS A 32 -8.80 21.79 24.17
N ARG A 33 -8.03 20.78 24.58
CA ARG A 33 -6.58 20.91 24.80
C ARG A 33 -5.82 21.40 23.58
N CYS A 34 -6.33 21.16 22.38
CA CYS A 34 -5.65 21.57 21.15
C CYS A 34 -5.51 23.10 21.04
N TYR A 35 -6.37 23.86 21.70
CA TYR A 35 -6.26 25.32 21.77
C TYR A 35 -5.25 25.81 22.79
N HIS A 36 -4.75 24.91 23.64
CA HIS A 36 -3.77 25.23 24.67
C HIS A 36 -2.39 24.67 24.36
N GLY A 37 -2.06 24.55 23.08
CA GLY A 37 -0.74 24.11 22.64
C GLY A 37 -0.59 22.62 22.42
N GLN A 38 -1.65 21.83 22.61
CA GLN A 38 -1.64 20.38 22.40
C GLN A 38 -2.63 20.01 21.30
N PRO A 39 -2.23 20.09 20.02
CA PRO A 39 -3.14 19.75 18.92
C PRO A 39 -3.52 18.26 18.96
N HIS A 40 -4.71 17.96 18.45
CA HIS A 40 -5.11 16.59 18.27
C HIS A 40 -4.26 15.93 17.18
N LEU A 41 -3.81 14.72 17.45
CA LEU A 41 -3.07 13.93 16.49
C LEU A 41 -4.04 12.94 15.86
N ALA A 42 -4.12 12.98 14.54
CA ALA A 42 -4.96 12.07 13.78
C ALA A 42 -4.11 11.37 12.72
N TRP A 43 -4.41 10.11 12.47
CA TRP A 43 -3.75 9.34 11.43
C TRP A 43 -4.65 9.25 10.21
N HIS A 44 -4.10 9.54 9.05
CA HIS A 44 -4.81 9.50 7.78
C HIS A 44 -4.11 8.55 6.83
N LEU A 45 -4.91 7.77 6.14
CA LEU A 45 -4.44 6.86 5.11
C LEU A 45 -4.72 7.51 3.76
N THR A 46 -3.69 7.74 2.98
CA THR A 46 -3.80 8.37 1.66
C THR A 46 -3.49 7.35 0.58
N TYR A 47 -4.38 7.20 -0.37
CA TYR A 47 -4.23 6.25 -1.48
C TYR A 47 -4.79 6.86 -2.76
N LYS A 48 -4.43 6.26 -3.89
CA LYS A 48 -4.89 6.71 -5.19
C LYS A 48 -5.86 5.72 -5.81
N VAL A 49 -6.95 6.24 -6.35
CA VAL A 49 -7.93 5.45 -7.10
C VAL A 49 -8.14 6.14 -8.44
N LYS A 50 -7.80 5.46 -9.52
CA LYS A 50 -7.94 5.99 -10.89
C LYS A 50 -7.32 7.38 -11.05
N GLY A 51 -6.14 7.59 -10.46
CA GLY A 51 -5.43 8.86 -10.54
C GLY A 51 -5.89 9.90 -9.53
N LYS A 52 -6.94 9.64 -8.78
CA LYS A 52 -7.45 10.56 -7.76
C LYS A 52 -6.96 10.17 -6.37
N THR A 53 -6.50 11.14 -5.61
CA THR A 53 -6.05 10.92 -4.24
C THR A 53 -7.25 10.89 -3.30
N ARG A 54 -7.31 9.84 -2.48
CA ARG A 54 -8.35 9.67 -1.45
C ARG A 54 -7.68 9.61 -0.10
N THR A 55 -8.37 10.13 0.91
CA THR A 55 -7.87 10.13 2.28
C THR A 55 -8.95 9.57 3.20
N VAL A 56 -8.54 8.67 4.10
CA VAL A 56 -9.44 8.04 5.07
C VAL A 56 -8.83 8.19 6.45
N TYR A 57 -9.66 8.53 7.42
CA TYR A 57 -9.26 8.56 8.82
C TYR A 57 -8.98 7.15 9.33
N VAL A 58 -7.88 6.98 10.07
CA VAL A 58 -7.52 5.69 10.65
C VAL A 58 -7.74 5.77 12.16
N PRO A 59 -8.67 4.96 12.69
CA PRO A 59 -8.85 4.87 14.13
C PRO A 59 -7.59 4.37 14.82
N HIS A 60 -7.36 4.81 16.04
CA HIS A 60 -6.16 4.47 16.78
C HIS A 60 -6.00 2.97 17.03
N ASP A 61 -7.11 2.28 17.22
CA ASP A 61 -7.12 0.83 17.43
C ASP A 61 -6.75 0.02 16.19
N LEU A 62 -6.88 0.60 14.99
CA LEU A 62 -6.50 -0.06 13.73
C LEU A 62 -5.10 0.33 13.26
N LEU A 63 -4.43 1.23 13.95
CA LEU A 63 -3.16 1.80 13.50
C LEU A 63 -2.09 0.74 13.24
N ASP A 64 -1.93 -0.19 14.18
CA ASP A 64 -0.93 -1.24 14.05
C ASP A 64 -1.26 -2.19 12.91
N ASP A 65 -2.54 -2.52 12.74
CA ASP A 65 -2.99 -3.36 11.64
C ASP A 65 -2.73 -2.69 10.30
N VAL A 66 -3.06 -1.40 10.20
CA VAL A 66 -2.84 -0.63 8.97
C VAL A 66 -1.35 -0.60 8.60
N ARG A 67 -0.48 -0.39 9.58
CA ARG A 67 0.97 -0.42 9.36
C ARG A 67 1.42 -1.77 8.83
N SER A 68 0.91 -2.85 9.42
CA SER A 68 1.22 -4.19 9.00
C SER A 68 0.77 -4.45 7.55
N TRP A 69 -0.42 -3.98 7.20
CA TRP A 69 -0.97 -4.16 5.86
C TRP A 69 -0.18 -3.36 4.80
N ILE A 70 0.32 -2.18 5.16
CA ILE A 70 1.18 -1.39 4.28
C ILE A 70 2.51 -2.11 4.07
N GLN A 71 3.10 -2.65 5.12
CA GLN A 71 4.35 -3.42 5.02
C GLN A 71 4.16 -4.65 4.15
N GLU A 72 3.02 -5.32 4.26
CA GLU A 72 2.71 -6.48 3.43
C GLU A 72 2.64 -6.09 1.96
N HIS A 73 2.09 -4.94 1.63
CA HIS A 73 2.07 -4.45 0.25
C HIS A 73 3.49 -4.22 -0.27
N LYS A 74 4.36 -3.61 0.54
CA LYS A 74 5.75 -3.37 0.16
C LYS A 74 6.48 -4.69 -0.11
N ARG A 75 6.26 -5.68 0.73
CA ARG A 75 6.86 -7.01 0.57
C ARG A 75 6.40 -7.67 -0.72
N LEU A 76 5.10 -7.65 -0.97
CA LEU A 76 4.53 -8.24 -2.18
C LEU A 76 4.98 -7.50 -3.43
N LYS A 77 5.07 -6.18 -3.36
CA LYS A 77 5.55 -5.38 -4.48
C LYS A 77 6.99 -5.73 -4.83
N ALA A 78 7.85 -5.92 -3.84
CA ALA A 78 9.23 -6.32 -4.07
C ALA A 78 9.30 -7.68 -4.73
N LEU A 79 8.47 -8.63 -4.29
CA LEU A 79 8.39 -9.96 -4.91
C LEU A 79 7.92 -9.88 -6.35
N LEU A 80 6.90 -9.06 -6.62
CA LEU A 80 6.41 -8.87 -7.98
C LEU A 80 7.46 -8.25 -8.88
N ASP A 81 8.24 -7.30 -8.37
CA ASP A 81 9.34 -6.69 -9.13
C ASP A 81 10.41 -7.73 -9.47
N GLU A 82 10.75 -8.61 -8.53
CA GLU A 82 11.70 -9.71 -8.80
C GLU A 82 11.15 -10.63 -9.88
N ILE A 83 9.89 -11.03 -9.77
CA ILE A 83 9.26 -11.90 -10.76
C ILE A 83 9.23 -11.22 -12.12
N HIS A 84 8.94 -9.93 -12.15
CA HIS A 84 8.95 -9.15 -13.38
C HIS A 84 10.34 -9.17 -14.04
N GLN A 85 11.39 -8.92 -13.27
CA GLN A 85 12.76 -8.91 -13.79
C GLN A 85 13.17 -10.26 -14.32
N LEU A 86 12.82 -11.34 -13.59
CA LEU A 86 13.10 -12.70 -14.05
C LEU A 86 12.33 -13.00 -15.34
N SER A 87 11.09 -12.57 -15.43
CA SER A 87 10.26 -12.77 -16.62
C SER A 87 10.84 -12.04 -17.84
N VAL A 88 11.30 -10.79 -17.63
CA VAL A 88 11.95 -10.03 -18.68
C VAL A 88 13.23 -10.71 -19.15
N ALA A 89 14.02 -11.24 -18.20
CA ALA A 89 15.24 -11.96 -18.52
C ALA A 89 14.95 -13.20 -19.37
N LEU A 90 13.88 -13.93 -19.04
CA LEU A 90 13.46 -15.08 -19.84
C LEU A 90 13.11 -14.69 -21.27
N VAL A 91 12.37 -13.59 -21.42
CA VAL A 91 12.01 -13.09 -22.75
C VAL A 91 13.25 -12.70 -23.54
N LYS A 92 14.19 -12.00 -22.92
CA LYS A 92 15.43 -11.58 -23.56
C LYS A 92 16.26 -12.77 -23.99
N THR A 93 16.36 -13.79 -23.14
CA THR A 93 17.10 -15.01 -23.45
C THR A 93 16.47 -15.74 -24.62
N HIS A 94 15.14 -15.85 -24.62
CA HIS A 94 14.42 -16.51 -25.72
C HIS A 94 14.60 -15.74 -27.04
N ALA A 95 14.47 -14.42 -26.99
CA ALA A 95 14.65 -13.57 -28.18
C ALA A 95 16.06 -13.70 -28.75
N LYS A 96 17.08 -13.74 -27.89
CA LYS A 96 18.46 -13.96 -28.31
C LYS A 96 18.62 -15.30 -29.01
N HIS A 97 18.03 -16.35 -28.43
CA HIS A 97 18.08 -17.69 -29.00
C HIS A 97 17.43 -17.73 -30.38
N GLN A 98 16.28 -17.11 -30.53
CA GLN A 98 15.57 -17.02 -31.79
C GLN A 98 16.39 -16.27 -32.85
N LYS A 99 17.00 -15.16 -32.47
CA LYS A 99 17.84 -14.37 -33.34
C LYS A 99 19.06 -15.14 -33.83
N ARG A 100 19.69 -15.92 -32.96
CA ARG A 100 20.81 -16.79 -33.32
C ARG A 100 20.39 -17.85 -34.35
N LYS A 101 19.21 -18.45 -34.14
CA LYS A 101 18.67 -19.43 -35.08
C LYS A 101 18.45 -18.82 -36.46
N ALA A 102 17.86 -17.60 -36.49
CA ALA A 102 17.61 -16.88 -37.73
C ALA A 102 18.93 -16.51 -38.43
N GLY A 103 19.94 -16.12 -37.65
CA GLY A 103 21.23 -15.71 -38.17
C GLY A 103 22.09 -16.87 -38.75
N ARG A 104 21.71 -18.07 -38.51
CA ARG A 104 22.44 -19.26 -39.00
C ARG A 104 22.01 -19.74 -40.38
N ARG A 105 21.07 -19.07 -41.00
CA ARG A 105 20.64 -19.43 -42.37
C ARG A 105 21.62 -19.02 -43.44
#